data_cd8635ac0bc03ab0e694319f2bc94786
#
_entry.id   cd8635ac0bc03ab0e694319f2bc94786
#
_cell.length_a   1.000
_cell.length_b   1.000
_cell.length_c   1.000
_cell.angle_alpha   90.00
_cell.angle_beta   90.00
_cell.angle_gamma   90.00
#
_symmetry.space_group_name_H-M   'P 1'
#
loop_
_entity.id
_entity.type
_entity.pdbx_description
1 polymer ?
#
loop_
_entity_poly.entity_id
_entity_poly.type
_entity_poly.pdbx_seq_one_letter_code
_entity_poly.pdbx_strand_id
1 'polypeptide(L)'
;MTTPSSPVSVLVWGENRHEQIEEKVRAIYPDGMHSTIAEGIRENLGERASVSTTTLDEPEHGLTEDVLAATDVLVWWGHLAHGDVSDEIVARVRRHVLSGMGLVVLHSGHWSKIFGTLMGTTCTLRWRSEQDRELVWTVDPTHPIAQGIPHPFVIPQQEMYGEFFDVPAPDELVFLSTFTGGEVFRSGMTWKRGHGRIFFFSPGDQDYPVYHQAQVRRVIANGVEWVRSSRPERRLPVLQRYETEDFHNGQDYEGALVR
;
A
#
# COMPACT_ATOMS: atom_id res chain seq x y z
N MET A 1 -14.31 -10.86 27.91
CA MET A 1 -13.69 -9.55 27.73
C MET A 1 -12.49 -9.77 26.83
N THR A 2 -12.57 -9.38 25.56
CA THR A 2 -11.43 -9.44 24.64
C THR A 2 -10.44 -8.39 25.09
N THR A 3 -9.20 -8.80 25.35
CA THR A 3 -8.08 -7.89 25.59
C THR A 3 -8.02 -6.90 24.43
N PRO A 4 -7.94 -5.58 24.65
CA PRO A 4 -7.78 -4.66 23.54
C PRO A 4 -6.52 -5.05 22.77
N SER A 5 -6.64 -5.27 21.47
CA SER A 5 -5.48 -5.53 20.62
C SER A 5 -4.58 -4.30 20.65
N SER A 6 -3.27 -4.50 20.71
CA SER A 6 -2.30 -3.41 20.64
C SER A 6 -2.61 -2.50 19.45
N PRO A 7 -2.40 -1.16 19.58
CA PRO A 7 -2.53 -0.26 18.45
C PRO A 7 -1.71 -0.75 17.26
N VAL A 8 -2.25 -0.60 16.03
CA VAL A 8 -1.49 -0.90 14.82
C VAL A 8 -0.37 0.12 14.64
N SER A 9 0.87 -0.35 14.46
CA SER A 9 2.02 0.52 14.15
C SER A 9 2.03 0.84 12.66
N VAL A 10 1.82 2.11 12.31
CA VAL A 10 1.74 2.61 10.94
C VAL A 10 2.89 3.54 10.66
N LEU A 11 3.64 3.29 9.59
CA LEU A 11 4.65 4.19 9.07
C LEU A 11 4.17 4.75 7.73
N VAL A 12 4.04 6.07 7.64
CA VAL A 12 3.73 6.75 6.37
C VAL A 12 5.02 7.27 5.77
N TRP A 13 5.40 6.72 4.64
CA TRP A 13 6.55 7.15 3.86
C TRP A 13 6.13 8.06 2.71
N GLY A 14 6.82 9.17 2.54
CA GLY A 14 6.66 10.07 1.40
C GLY A 14 8.02 10.49 0.83
N GLU A 15 8.12 10.65 -0.49
CA GLU A 15 9.36 11.14 -1.08
C GLU A 15 9.66 12.61 -0.73
N ASN A 16 8.63 13.39 -0.42
CA ASN A 16 8.72 14.80 -0.01
C ASN A 16 9.55 15.66 -0.98
N ARG A 17 9.30 15.54 -2.29
CA ARG A 17 10.01 16.28 -3.34
C ARG A 17 9.20 17.47 -3.86
N HIS A 18 7.96 17.24 -4.25
CA HIS A 18 7.10 18.30 -4.78
C HIS A 18 6.93 19.44 -3.79
N GLU A 19 6.72 19.14 -2.52
CA GLU A 19 6.52 20.14 -1.46
C GLU A 19 7.77 21.03 -1.25
N GLN A 20 8.96 20.52 -1.58
CA GLN A 20 10.20 21.27 -1.47
C GLN A 20 10.43 22.21 -2.66
N ILE A 21 10.00 21.82 -3.87
CA ILE A 21 10.32 22.53 -5.11
C ILE A 21 9.15 23.32 -5.70
N GLU A 22 7.90 22.97 -5.36
CA GLU A 22 6.71 23.57 -5.93
C GLU A 22 5.87 24.32 -4.89
N GLU A 23 5.76 25.65 -5.06
CA GLU A 23 4.99 26.51 -4.14
C GLU A 23 3.52 26.11 -4.06
N LYS A 24 2.92 25.72 -5.19
CA LYS A 24 1.53 25.27 -5.26
C LYS A 24 1.30 24.03 -4.36
N VAL A 25 2.18 23.05 -4.46
CA VAL A 25 2.08 21.81 -3.66
C VAL A 25 2.32 22.11 -2.19
N ARG A 26 3.31 22.94 -1.88
CA ARG A 26 3.58 23.40 -0.51
C ARG A 26 2.38 24.14 0.10
N ALA A 27 1.65 24.92 -0.71
CA ALA A 27 0.44 25.61 -0.23
C ALA A 27 -0.70 24.65 0.11
N ILE A 28 -0.79 23.51 -0.59
CA ILE A 28 -1.79 22.46 -0.32
C ILE A 28 -1.36 21.58 0.85
N TYR A 29 -0.08 21.23 0.92
CA TYR A 29 0.51 20.29 1.87
C TYR A 29 1.71 20.91 2.62
N PRO A 30 1.49 21.91 3.49
CA PRO A 30 2.58 22.69 4.10
C PRO A 30 3.53 21.84 4.95
N ASP A 31 3.03 20.79 5.59
CA ASP A 31 3.81 19.87 6.41
C ASP A 31 4.16 18.56 5.66
N GLY A 32 3.97 18.56 4.34
CA GLY A 32 4.18 17.42 3.46
C GLY A 32 2.97 16.50 3.31
N MET A 33 2.86 15.86 2.15
CA MET A 33 1.76 14.93 1.87
C MET A 33 1.75 13.74 2.83
N HIS A 34 2.92 13.22 3.20
CA HIS A 34 3.07 12.14 4.18
C HIS A 34 2.47 12.51 5.54
N SER A 35 2.64 13.76 5.98
CA SER A 35 2.07 14.26 7.22
C SER A 35 0.54 14.37 7.14
N THR A 36 0.01 14.87 6.02
CA THR A 36 -1.43 14.98 5.75
C THR A 36 -2.10 13.61 5.69
N ILE A 37 -1.46 12.62 5.07
CA ILE A 37 -1.94 11.23 5.04
C ILE A 37 -1.95 10.64 6.46
N ALA A 38 -0.85 10.84 7.22
CA ALA A 38 -0.74 10.36 8.60
C ALA A 38 -1.81 10.98 9.51
N GLU A 39 -2.09 12.28 9.34
CA GLU A 39 -3.18 12.96 10.06
C GLU A 39 -4.54 12.31 9.77
N GLY A 40 -4.86 12.07 8.49
CA GLY A 40 -6.11 11.41 8.10
C GLY A 40 -6.26 10.01 8.68
N ILE A 41 -5.16 9.26 8.81
CA ILE A 41 -5.15 7.95 9.47
C ILE A 41 -5.42 8.11 10.98
N ARG A 42 -4.75 9.06 11.66
CA ARG A 42 -4.95 9.34 13.10
C ARG A 42 -6.38 9.76 13.40
N GLU A 43 -6.97 10.64 12.58
CA GLU A 43 -8.36 11.10 12.74
C GLU A 43 -9.37 9.96 12.66
N ASN A 44 -9.15 9.00 11.77
CA ASN A 44 -10.09 7.89 11.54
C ASN A 44 -9.89 6.72 12.49
N LEU A 45 -8.65 6.45 12.93
CA LEU A 45 -8.33 5.30 13.76
C LEU A 45 -8.19 5.63 15.24
N GLY A 46 -7.85 6.89 15.61
CA GLY A 46 -7.66 7.30 16.99
C GLY A 46 -6.65 6.41 17.70
N GLU A 47 -6.99 5.96 18.90
CA GLU A 47 -6.13 5.11 19.73
C GLU A 47 -5.87 3.70 19.16
N ARG A 48 -6.56 3.31 18.07
CA ARG A 48 -6.35 2.02 17.40
C ARG A 48 -5.07 1.98 16.57
N ALA A 49 -4.45 3.14 16.30
CA ALA A 49 -3.22 3.24 15.52
C ALA A 49 -2.18 4.15 16.19
N SER A 50 -0.91 3.73 16.14
CA SER A 50 0.25 4.58 16.40
C SER A 50 0.87 4.92 15.05
N VAL A 51 0.82 6.19 14.64
CA VAL A 51 1.21 6.63 13.29
C VAL A 51 2.44 7.52 13.35
N SER A 52 3.48 7.13 12.63
CA SER A 52 4.71 7.89 12.41
C SER A 52 4.91 8.18 10.93
N THR A 53 5.80 9.12 10.64
CA THR A 53 6.14 9.52 9.26
C THR A 53 7.64 9.46 9.06
N THR A 54 8.07 9.23 7.81
CA THR A 54 9.46 9.35 7.38
C THR A 54 9.53 9.70 5.90
N THR A 55 10.68 10.17 5.45
CA THR A 55 10.87 10.64 4.08
C THR A 55 12.12 10.06 3.42
N LEU A 56 12.23 10.29 2.10
CA LEU A 56 13.35 9.84 1.29
C LEU A 56 14.71 10.36 1.79
N ASP A 57 14.75 11.57 2.38
CA ASP A 57 16.00 12.22 2.80
C ASP A 57 16.56 11.71 4.13
N GLU A 58 15.77 10.96 4.87
CA GLU A 58 16.24 10.33 6.10
C GLU A 58 17.33 9.28 5.82
N PRO A 59 18.26 9.04 6.76
CA PRO A 59 19.21 7.93 6.63
C PRO A 59 18.50 6.63 6.32
N GLU A 60 18.99 5.88 5.33
CA GLU A 60 18.33 4.67 4.82
C GLU A 60 16.85 4.91 4.42
N HIS A 61 16.53 6.13 3.98
CA HIS A 61 15.16 6.57 3.67
C HIS A 61 14.19 6.42 4.86
N GLY A 62 14.70 6.42 6.09
CA GLY A 62 13.94 6.15 7.30
C GLY A 62 13.40 4.71 7.42
N LEU A 63 13.88 3.79 6.56
CA LEU A 63 13.39 2.42 6.43
C LEU A 63 14.45 1.41 6.89
N THR A 64 15.03 1.66 8.07
CA THR A 64 15.99 0.73 8.69
C THR A 64 15.34 -0.60 9.04
N GLU A 65 16.15 -1.64 9.27
CA GLU A 65 15.64 -2.95 9.67
C GLU A 65 14.80 -2.89 10.94
N ASP A 66 15.26 -2.13 11.96
CA ASP A 66 14.57 -1.98 13.23
C ASP A 66 13.23 -1.26 13.09
N VAL A 67 13.19 -0.19 12.27
CA VAL A 67 11.96 0.55 11.99
C VAL A 67 10.94 -0.36 11.31
N LEU A 68 11.35 -1.09 10.25
CA LEU A 68 10.44 -1.99 9.54
C LEU A 68 10.01 -3.18 10.39
N ALA A 69 10.88 -3.70 11.26
CA ALA A 69 10.52 -4.77 12.19
C ALA A 69 9.44 -4.34 13.20
N ALA A 70 9.43 -3.07 13.57
CA ALA A 70 8.43 -2.47 14.47
C ALA A 70 7.15 -1.98 13.76
N THR A 71 7.14 -1.96 12.42
CA THR A 71 6.03 -1.44 11.60
C THR A 71 5.06 -2.56 11.21
N ASP A 72 3.77 -2.40 11.52
CA ASP A 72 2.72 -3.33 11.09
C ASP A 72 2.25 -3.03 9.66
N VAL A 73 2.15 -1.74 9.32
CA VAL A 73 1.68 -1.27 8.01
C VAL A 73 2.57 -0.15 7.52
N LEU A 74 3.10 -0.29 6.31
CA LEU A 74 3.76 0.78 5.57
C LEU A 74 2.76 1.39 4.58
N VAL A 75 2.60 2.71 4.61
CA VAL A 75 1.85 3.49 3.62
C VAL A 75 2.87 4.20 2.74
N TRP A 76 2.78 4.03 1.43
CA TRP A 76 3.76 4.51 0.46
C TRP A 76 3.16 5.51 -0.52
N TRP A 77 3.75 6.69 -0.59
CA TRP A 77 3.49 7.67 -1.62
C TRP A 77 4.82 8.18 -2.23
N GLY A 78 4.94 8.21 -3.54
CA GLY A 78 6.10 8.75 -4.26
C GLY A 78 5.73 9.03 -5.71
N HIS A 79 6.45 9.97 -6.37
CA HIS A 79 6.17 10.41 -7.74
C HIS A 79 7.43 10.71 -8.55
N LEU A 80 8.23 11.73 -8.14
CA LEU A 80 9.41 12.19 -8.90
C LEU A 80 10.66 11.34 -8.67
N ALA A 81 10.80 10.77 -7.47
CA ALA A 81 12.05 10.23 -6.98
C ALA A 81 12.04 8.70 -6.82
N HIS A 82 11.22 8.00 -7.59
CA HIS A 82 11.19 6.52 -7.56
C HIS A 82 12.57 5.90 -7.79
N GLY A 83 13.39 6.53 -8.67
CA GLY A 83 14.75 6.09 -8.99
C GLY A 83 15.73 6.21 -7.83
N ASP A 84 15.50 7.18 -6.93
CA ASP A 84 16.40 7.52 -5.83
C ASP A 84 16.29 6.54 -4.65
N VAL A 85 15.20 5.77 -4.57
CA VAL A 85 15.08 4.72 -3.57
C VAL A 85 16.07 3.61 -3.87
N SER A 86 16.99 3.35 -2.93
CA SER A 86 18.04 2.37 -3.14
C SER A 86 17.49 0.95 -3.27
N ASP A 87 18.11 0.12 -4.11
CA ASP A 87 17.66 -1.25 -4.35
C ASP A 87 17.80 -2.13 -3.09
N GLU A 88 18.72 -1.79 -2.19
CA GLU A 88 18.85 -2.44 -0.89
C GLU A 88 17.60 -2.20 -0.03
N ILE A 89 17.11 -0.96 0.03
CA ILE A 89 15.88 -0.60 0.76
C ILE A 89 14.67 -1.25 0.10
N VAL A 90 14.60 -1.27 -1.23
CA VAL A 90 13.55 -1.99 -1.96
C VAL A 90 13.50 -3.48 -1.57
N ALA A 91 14.66 -4.14 -1.56
CA ALA A 91 14.77 -5.55 -1.18
C ALA A 91 14.36 -5.77 0.29
N ARG A 92 14.73 -4.85 1.19
CA ARG A 92 14.39 -4.87 2.61
C ARG A 92 12.88 -4.77 2.80
N VAL A 93 12.25 -3.74 2.26
CA VAL A 93 10.79 -3.54 2.35
C VAL A 93 10.04 -4.73 1.77
N ARG A 94 10.46 -5.21 0.58
CA ARG A 94 9.88 -6.40 -0.04
C ARG A 94 9.93 -7.61 0.90
N ARG A 95 11.07 -7.86 1.56
CA ARG A 95 11.23 -8.96 2.53
C ARG A 95 10.24 -8.83 3.69
N HIS A 96 10.09 -7.63 4.26
CA HIS A 96 9.12 -7.37 5.34
C HIS A 96 7.67 -7.59 4.88
N VAL A 97 7.29 -7.12 3.69
CA VAL A 97 5.95 -7.39 3.12
C VAL A 97 5.73 -8.89 2.96
N LEU A 98 6.66 -9.61 2.33
CA LEU A 98 6.53 -11.06 2.16
C LEU A 98 6.45 -11.82 3.50
N SER A 99 7.02 -11.26 4.56
CA SER A 99 6.97 -11.81 5.92
C SER A 99 5.71 -11.43 6.70
N GLY A 100 4.85 -10.54 6.16
CA GLY A 100 3.55 -10.23 6.77
C GLY A 100 3.29 -8.77 7.11
N MET A 101 4.23 -7.84 6.87
CA MET A 101 3.94 -6.40 6.97
C MET A 101 2.90 -6.02 5.90
N GLY A 102 1.87 -5.26 6.28
CA GLY A 102 0.90 -4.70 5.35
C GLY A 102 1.51 -3.56 4.52
N LEU A 103 1.03 -3.39 3.29
CA LEU A 103 1.45 -2.30 2.42
C LEU A 103 0.23 -1.61 1.81
N VAL A 104 0.15 -0.29 1.98
CA VAL A 104 -0.80 0.56 1.26
C VAL A 104 -0.01 1.40 0.27
N VAL A 105 -0.32 1.29 -1.02
CA VAL A 105 0.34 2.05 -2.09
C VAL A 105 -0.66 3.07 -2.64
N LEU A 106 -0.26 4.32 -2.66
CA LEU A 106 -1.13 5.42 -3.03
C LEU A 106 -0.69 6.04 -4.36
N HIS A 107 -1.65 6.30 -5.22
CA HIS A 107 -1.52 7.06 -6.47
C HIS A 107 -0.30 6.65 -7.30
N SER A 108 0.57 7.60 -7.60
CA SER A 108 1.82 7.42 -8.36
C SER A 108 2.82 6.44 -7.73
N GLY A 109 2.59 6.03 -6.47
CA GLY A 109 3.32 4.92 -5.86
C GLY A 109 3.24 3.60 -6.63
N HIS A 110 2.30 3.47 -7.60
CA HIS A 110 2.26 2.33 -8.52
C HIS A 110 3.57 2.16 -9.30
N TRP A 111 4.29 3.23 -9.58
CA TRP A 111 5.54 3.19 -10.34
C TRP A 111 6.79 3.02 -9.44
N SER A 112 6.60 2.87 -8.14
CA SER A 112 7.71 2.60 -7.23
C SER A 112 8.36 1.24 -7.51
N LYS A 113 9.68 1.17 -7.33
CA LYS A 113 10.44 -0.09 -7.41
C LYS A 113 9.85 -1.16 -6.48
N ILE A 114 9.36 -0.76 -5.31
CA ILE A 114 8.76 -1.67 -4.32
C ILE A 114 7.52 -2.32 -4.89
N PHE A 115 6.58 -1.53 -5.43
CA PHE A 115 5.35 -2.07 -5.98
C PHE A 115 5.64 -2.94 -7.20
N GLY A 116 6.49 -2.48 -8.12
CA GLY A 116 6.91 -3.24 -9.29
C GLY A 116 7.50 -4.61 -8.95
N THR A 117 8.38 -4.69 -7.93
CA THR A 117 8.98 -5.97 -7.51
C THR A 117 7.97 -6.92 -6.84
N LEU A 118 6.91 -6.39 -6.23
CA LEU A 118 5.85 -7.19 -5.61
C LEU A 118 4.79 -7.64 -6.61
N MET A 119 4.53 -6.82 -7.65
CA MET A 119 3.59 -7.15 -8.72
C MET A 119 4.22 -8.03 -9.80
N GLY A 120 5.50 -7.85 -10.10
CA GLY A 120 6.22 -8.61 -11.12
C GLY A 120 5.87 -8.18 -12.56
N THR A 121 5.32 -6.98 -12.72
CA THR A 121 4.93 -6.37 -14.01
C THR A 121 5.47 -4.95 -14.10
N THR A 122 5.23 -4.25 -15.21
CA THR A 122 5.72 -2.87 -15.40
C THR A 122 4.99 -1.86 -14.52
N CYS A 123 3.78 -2.19 -14.06
CA CYS A 123 2.86 -1.30 -13.35
C CYS A 123 2.56 0.02 -14.10
N THR A 124 2.72 0.03 -15.42
CA THR A 124 2.41 1.18 -16.27
C THR A 124 0.90 1.32 -16.48
N LEU A 125 0.45 2.53 -16.66
CA LEU A 125 -0.95 2.88 -16.91
C LEU A 125 -1.02 4.08 -17.87
N ARG A 126 -2.22 4.50 -18.25
CA ARG A 126 -2.46 5.77 -18.96
C ARG A 126 -2.85 6.85 -17.97
N TRP A 127 -2.39 8.06 -18.22
CA TRP A 127 -2.69 9.19 -17.34
C TRP A 127 -2.89 10.48 -18.16
N ARG A 128 -3.59 11.44 -17.55
CA ARG A 128 -3.80 12.79 -18.06
C ARG A 128 -3.98 13.75 -16.88
N SER A 129 -3.23 14.85 -16.88
CA SER A 129 -3.33 15.89 -15.84
C SER A 129 -4.08 17.11 -16.37
N GLU A 130 -5.42 17.03 -16.44
CA GLU A 130 -6.31 18.08 -16.96
C GLU A 130 -7.44 18.44 -16.00
N GLN A 131 -7.23 18.25 -14.70
CA GLN A 131 -8.21 18.58 -13.64
C GLN A 131 -9.52 17.77 -13.78
N ASP A 132 -9.40 16.50 -14.10
CA ASP A 132 -10.57 15.65 -14.27
C ASP A 132 -11.37 15.49 -12.97
N ARG A 133 -12.69 15.47 -13.12
CA ARG A 133 -13.58 15.02 -12.06
C ARG A 133 -13.60 13.50 -12.03
N GLU A 134 -13.32 12.93 -10.87
CA GLU A 134 -13.34 11.49 -10.65
C GLU A 134 -14.59 11.09 -9.85
N LEU A 135 -15.25 10.01 -10.29
CA LEU A 135 -16.30 9.32 -9.53
C LEU A 135 -15.74 7.96 -9.11
N VAL A 136 -15.64 7.75 -7.82
CA VAL A 136 -15.17 6.49 -7.24
C VAL A 136 -16.38 5.63 -6.87
N TRP A 137 -16.53 4.50 -7.56
CA TRP A 137 -17.61 3.53 -7.40
C TRP A 137 -17.16 2.38 -6.52
N THR A 138 -17.95 2.02 -5.54
CA THR A 138 -17.73 0.80 -4.75
C THR A 138 -18.20 -0.41 -5.54
N VAL A 139 -17.29 -1.34 -5.85
CA VAL A 139 -17.58 -2.59 -6.55
C VAL A 139 -18.02 -3.67 -5.57
N ASP A 140 -17.31 -3.73 -4.42
CA ASP A 140 -17.69 -4.64 -3.33
C ASP A 140 -18.06 -3.83 -2.07
N PRO A 141 -19.36 -3.55 -1.85
CA PRO A 141 -19.82 -2.79 -0.70
C PRO A 141 -19.72 -3.56 0.63
N THR A 142 -19.45 -4.86 0.59
CA THR A 142 -19.27 -5.70 1.79
C THR A 142 -17.82 -5.74 2.25
N HIS A 143 -16.89 -5.31 1.40
CA HIS A 143 -15.47 -5.32 1.71
C HIS A 143 -15.15 -4.35 2.87
N PRO A 144 -14.30 -4.73 3.84
CA PRO A 144 -13.96 -3.87 4.99
C PRO A 144 -13.42 -2.49 4.59
N ILE A 145 -12.65 -2.40 3.49
CA ILE A 145 -12.13 -1.12 2.99
C ILE A 145 -13.27 -0.16 2.56
N ALA A 146 -14.40 -0.67 2.13
CA ALA A 146 -15.55 0.13 1.68
C ALA A 146 -16.47 0.58 2.83
N GLN A 147 -16.20 0.18 4.08
CA GLN A 147 -17.09 0.47 5.20
C GLN A 147 -17.20 1.96 5.52
N GLY A 148 -18.43 2.46 5.52
CA GLY A 148 -18.75 3.86 5.81
C GLY A 148 -18.39 4.83 4.67
N ILE A 149 -18.15 4.33 3.46
CA ILE A 149 -17.88 5.12 2.25
C ILE A 149 -19.18 5.33 1.48
N PRO A 150 -19.52 6.59 1.12
CA PRO A 150 -20.64 6.88 0.22
C PRO A 150 -20.43 6.24 -1.15
N HIS A 151 -21.51 5.83 -1.81
CA HIS A 151 -21.43 5.15 -3.11
C HIS A 151 -22.31 5.85 -4.16
N PRO A 152 -21.73 6.43 -5.24
CA PRO A 152 -20.31 6.76 -5.39
C PRO A 152 -19.93 7.97 -4.54
N PHE A 153 -18.62 8.23 -4.39
CA PHE A 153 -18.15 9.53 -3.95
C PHE A 153 -17.38 10.26 -5.05
N VAL A 154 -17.28 11.57 -4.93
CA VAL A 154 -16.72 12.45 -5.97
C VAL A 154 -15.42 13.06 -5.49
N ILE A 155 -14.41 13.03 -6.34
CA ILE A 155 -13.20 13.85 -6.24
C ILE A 155 -13.35 14.96 -7.28
N PRO A 156 -13.44 16.24 -6.86
CA PRO A 156 -13.76 17.34 -7.78
C PRO A 156 -12.71 17.58 -8.85
N GLN A 157 -11.43 17.43 -8.49
CA GLN A 157 -10.28 17.62 -9.37
C GLN A 157 -9.20 16.59 -9.04
N GLN A 158 -8.71 15.91 -10.05
CA GLN A 158 -7.74 14.84 -9.93
C GLN A 158 -6.96 14.67 -11.25
N GLU A 159 -5.79 14.06 -11.19
CA GLU A 159 -5.14 13.44 -12.34
C GLU A 159 -5.92 12.20 -12.75
N MET A 160 -6.23 12.06 -14.04
CA MET A 160 -6.92 10.89 -14.57
C MET A 160 -5.94 9.74 -14.74
N TYR A 161 -6.29 8.58 -14.17
CA TYR A 161 -5.71 7.29 -14.52
C TYR A 161 -6.70 6.46 -15.35
N GLY A 162 -6.17 5.76 -16.35
CA GLY A 162 -6.98 4.96 -17.26
C GLY A 162 -6.40 3.57 -17.52
N GLU A 163 -7.27 2.63 -17.79
CA GLU A 163 -6.86 1.30 -18.26
C GLU A 163 -6.15 1.40 -19.64
N PHE A 164 -5.21 0.54 -19.99
CA PHE A 164 -4.86 -0.69 -19.32
C PHE A 164 -3.80 -0.43 -18.23
N PHE A 165 -4.02 -0.91 -17.01
CA PHE A 165 -3.04 -0.91 -15.93
C PHE A 165 -2.35 -2.27 -15.87
N ASP A 166 -1.03 -2.29 -16.14
CA ASP A 166 -0.23 -3.51 -16.22
C ASP A 166 0.14 -4.04 -14.83
N VAL A 167 -0.84 -4.64 -14.19
CA VAL A 167 -0.69 -5.35 -12.91
C VAL A 167 -1.34 -6.73 -13.01
N PRO A 168 -0.87 -7.72 -12.22
CA PRO A 168 -1.55 -9.02 -12.18
C PRO A 168 -3.00 -8.84 -11.70
N ALA A 169 -3.86 -9.78 -12.08
CA ALA A 169 -5.23 -9.79 -11.60
C ALA A 169 -5.26 -9.58 -10.07
N PRO A 170 -6.05 -8.63 -9.56
CA PRO A 170 -6.17 -8.44 -8.12
C PRO A 170 -6.90 -9.63 -7.48
N ASP A 171 -6.59 -9.90 -6.22
CA ASP A 171 -7.37 -10.87 -5.44
C ASP A 171 -8.80 -10.36 -5.21
N GLU A 172 -8.94 -9.03 -4.98
CA GLU A 172 -10.23 -8.36 -4.81
C GLU A 172 -10.20 -6.97 -5.47
N LEU A 173 -11.28 -6.62 -6.17
CA LEU A 173 -11.52 -5.28 -6.72
C LEU A 173 -12.55 -4.58 -5.84
N VAL A 174 -12.12 -3.56 -5.11
CA VAL A 174 -12.96 -2.83 -4.14
C VAL A 174 -13.59 -1.59 -4.77
N PHE A 175 -12.78 -0.82 -5.51
CA PHE A 175 -13.22 0.42 -6.16
C PHE A 175 -12.88 0.47 -7.64
N LEU A 176 -13.77 1.11 -8.39
CA LEU A 176 -13.60 1.46 -9.79
C LEU A 176 -13.83 2.96 -9.95
N SER A 177 -12.99 3.63 -10.72
CA SER A 177 -13.15 5.06 -11.01
C SER A 177 -13.58 5.30 -12.44
N THR A 178 -14.37 6.38 -12.62
CA THR A 178 -14.68 6.94 -13.94
C THR A 178 -14.36 8.42 -13.96
N PHE A 179 -13.87 8.90 -15.09
CA PHE A 179 -13.40 10.27 -15.27
C PHE A 179 -14.22 11.02 -16.31
N THR A 180 -13.99 12.33 -16.44
CA THR A 180 -14.78 13.23 -17.30
C THR A 180 -14.76 12.79 -18.77
N GLY A 181 -13.68 12.22 -19.27
CA GLY A 181 -13.55 11.74 -20.64
C GLY A 181 -14.19 10.36 -20.90
N GLY A 182 -14.74 9.73 -19.87
CA GLY A 182 -15.32 8.38 -19.96
C GLY A 182 -14.32 7.25 -19.69
N GLU A 183 -13.10 7.58 -19.30
CA GLU A 183 -12.11 6.59 -18.90
C GLU A 183 -12.55 5.84 -17.66
N VAL A 184 -12.17 4.57 -17.61
CA VAL A 184 -12.43 3.67 -16.48
C VAL A 184 -11.10 3.19 -15.91
N PHE A 185 -11.01 3.09 -14.60
CA PHE A 185 -9.81 2.62 -13.93
C PHE A 185 -10.14 1.79 -12.68
N ARG A 186 -9.42 0.68 -12.48
CA ARG A 186 -9.48 -0.11 -11.25
C ARG A 186 -8.75 0.65 -10.14
N SER A 187 -9.46 1.47 -9.38
CA SER A 187 -8.89 2.46 -8.47
C SER A 187 -8.64 1.96 -7.05
N GLY A 188 -9.23 0.83 -6.67
CA GLY A 188 -8.99 0.20 -5.37
C GLY A 188 -8.86 -1.31 -5.49
N MET A 189 -7.66 -1.83 -5.35
CA MET A 189 -7.33 -3.24 -5.58
C MET A 189 -6.51 -3.83 -4.45
N THR A 190 -6.66 -5.12 -4.22
CA THR A 190 -5.90 -5.84 -3.20
C THR A 190 -5.16 -7.05 -3.76
N TRP A 191 -4.04 -7.39 -3.11
CA TRP A 191 -3.27 -8.60 -3.38
C TRP A 191 -2.69 -9.16 -2.08
N LYS A 192 -2.44 -10.47 -2.10
CA LYS A 192 -1.59 -11.16 -1.12
C LYS A 192 -0.26 -11.50 -1.75
N ARG A 193 0.83 -11.17 -1.06
CA ARG A 193 2.18 -11.53 -1.48
C ARG A 193 2.94 -12.12 -0.30
N GLY A 194 3.29 -13.42 -0.40
CA GLY A 194 3.76 -14.15 0.76
C GLY A 194 2.72 -14.14 1.87
N HIS A 195 3.08 -13.55 2.98
CA HIS A 195 2.21 -13.38 4.14
C HIS A 195 1.62 -11.97 4.27
N GLY A 196 2.10 -11.02 3.48
CA GLY A 196 1.62 -9.64 3.48
C GLY A 196 0.37 -9.45 2.62
N ARG A 197 -0.38 -8.42 2.98
CA ARG A 197 -1.50 -7.89 2.18
C ARG A 197 -1.11 -6.54 1.63
N ILE A 198 -1.53 -6.29 0.40
CA ILE A 198 -1.27 -5.03 -0.32
C ILE A 198 -2.61 -4.44 -0.72
N PHE A 199 -2.77 -3.14 -0.49
CA PHE A 199 -3.87 -2.35 -1.01
C PHE A 199 -3.32 -1.21 -1.85
N PHE A 200 -3.74 -1.12 -3.10
CA PHE A 200 -3.49 0.03 -3.98
C PHE A 200 -4.74 0.88 -4.07
N PHE A 201 -4.55 2.21 -3.94
CA PHE A 201 -5.63 3.18 -4.10
C PHE A 201 -5.14 4.35 -4.96
N SER A 202 -5.82 4.59 -6.11
CA SER A 202 -5.35 5.53 -7.11
C SER A 202 -5.58 7.02 -6.80
N PRO A 203 -6.61 7.47 -6.09
CA PRO A 203 -6.76 8.88 -5.77
C PRO A 203 -5.57 9.44 -4.98
N GLY A 204 -5.04 10.62 -5.36
CA GLY A 204 -3.97 11.21 -4.56
C GLY A 204 -2.88 12.00 -5.26
N ASP A 205 -3.18 12.68 -6.35
CA ASP A 205 -2.24 13.57 -7.04
C ASP A 205 -1.80 14.76 -6.14
N GLN A 206 -0.55 15.19 -6.27
CA GLN A 206 0.06 16.25 -5.47
C GLN A 206 -0.52 17.65 -5.77
N ASP A 207 -1.03 17.85 -6.97
CA ASP A 207 -1.53 19.14 -7.44
C ASP A 207 -2.92 19.51 -6.89
N TYR A 208 -3.58 18.55 -6.21
CA TYR A 208 -4.94 18.69 -5.73
C TYR A 208 -5.06 18.28 -4.26
N PRO A 209 -6.00 18.89 -3.49
CA PRO A 209 -6.15 18.63 -2.05
C PRO A 209 -6.86 17.28 -1.77
N VAL A 210 -6.50 16.22 -2.49
CA VAL A 210 -7.18 14.92 -2.44
C VAL A 210 -7.08 14.29 -1.06
N TYR A 211 -5.91 14.36 -0.42
CA TYR A 211 -5.71 13.80 0.92
C TYR A 211 -6.34 14.60 2.06
N HIS A 212 -6.97 15.75 1.76
CA HIS A 212 -7.81 16.48 2.71
C HIS A 212 -9.29 16.04 2.65
N GLN A 213 -9.69 15.24 1.66
CA GLN A 213 -11.07 14.78 1.54
C GLN A 213 -11.38 13.66 2.54
N ALA A 214 -12.47 13.83 3.28
CA ALA A 214 -12.84 12.87 4.34
C ALA A 214 -13.04 11.43 3.84
N GLN A 215 -13.60 11.26 2.63
CA GLN A 215 -13.82 9.95 2.01
C GLN A 215 -12.49 9.26 1.68
N VAL A 216 -11.53 10.00 1.10
CA VAL A 216 -10.19 9.49 0.77
C VAL A 216 -9.44 9.09 2.04
N ARG A 217 -9.43 9.96 3.07
CA ARG A 217 -8.86 9.67 4.39
C ARG A 217 -9.48 8.41 5.00
N ARG A 218 -10.81 8.25 4.89
CA ARG A 218 -11.51 7.08 5.41
C ARG A 218 -11.13 5.80 4.66
N VAL A 219 -11.06 5.84 3.33
CA VAL A 219 -10.62 4.67 2.53
C VAL A 219 -9.21 4.24 2.92
N ILE A 220 -8.27 5.19 3.05
CA ILE A 220 -6.88 4.90 3.44
C ILE A 220 -6.83 4.27 4.84
N ALA A 221 -7.57 4.81 5.81
CA ALA A 221 -7.63 4.29 7.17
C ALA A 221 -8.21 2.87 7.22
N ASN A 222 -9.29 2.61 6.48
CA ASN A 222 -9.87 1.27 6.34
C ASN A 222 -8.86 0.32 5.67
N GLY A 223 -8.11 0.81 4.65
CA GLY A 223 -7.04 0.07 3.99
C GLY A 223 -5.95 -0.36 4.98
N VAL A 224 -5.51 0.56 5.85
CA VAL A 224 -4.55 0.27 6.92
C VAL A 224 -5.04 -0.85 7.85
N GLU A 225 -6.28 -0.78 8.30
CA GLU A 225 -6.85 -1.84 9.14
C GLU A 225 -6.95 -3.19 8.41
N TRP A 226 -7.29 -3.16 7.13
CA TRP A 226 -7.46 -4.39 6.33
C TRP A 226 -6.13 -5.07 6.00
N VAL A 227 -5.08 -4.30 5.64
CA VAL A 227 -3.77 -4.88 5.32
C VAL A 227 -3.01 -5.34 6.55
N ARG A 228 -3.38 -4.85 7.74
CA ARG A 228 -2.77 -5.29 9.00
C ARG A 228 -2.76 -6.81 9.07
N SER A 229 -1.58 -7.37 9.24
CA SER A 229 -1.45 -8.80 9.46
C SER A 229 -2.03 -9.18 10.82
N SER A 230 -2.92 -10.17 10.83
CA SER A 230 -3.40 -10.79 12.07
C SER A 230 -2.40 -11.79 12.65
N ARG A 231 -1.19 -11.85 12.14
CA ARG A 231 -0.20 -12.84 12.57
C ARG A 231 0.44 -12.46 13.87
N PRO A 232 0.41 -13.35 14.87
CA PRO A 232 1.12 -13.13 16.13
C PRO A 232 2.64 -13.18 15.98
N GLU A 233 3.16 -13.83 14.94
CA GLU A 233 4.61 -13.99 14.70
C GLU A 233 4.93 -13.75 13.22
N ARG A 234 5.84 -12.80 12.96
CA ARG A 234 6.39 -12.51 11.62
C ARG A 234 7.54 -13.48 11.23
N ARG A 235 7.67 -14.59 11.93
CA ARG A 235 8.69 -15.58 11.62
C ARG A 235 8.12 -16.65 10.73
N LEU A 236 8.72 -16.84 9.57
CA LEU A 236 8.47 -18.01 8.76
C LEU A 236 8.90 -19.25 9.56
N PRO A 237 8.08 -20.29 9.62
CA PRO A 237 8.50 -21.53 10.23
C PRO A 237 9.75 -22.05 9.50
N VAL A 238 10.72 -22.51 10.26
CA VAL A 238 11.85 -23.23 9.66
C VAL A 238 11.28 -24.52 9.09
N LEU A 239 11.36 -24.67 7.77
CA LEU A 239 10.99 -25.90 7.12
C LEU A 239 12.00 -26.98 7.54
N GLN A 240 11.57 -27.92 8.35
CA GLN A 240 12.36 -29.09 8.68
C GLN A 240 12.27 -30.06 7.51
N ARG A 241 13.42 -30.67 7.20
CA ARG A 241 13.44 -31.81 6.29
C ARG A 241 12.74 -32.96 6.99
N TYR A 242 11.76 -33.53 6.35
CA TYR A 242 11.17 -34.78 6.81
C TYR A 242 12.12 -35.93 6.49
N GLU A 243 12.38 -36.79 7.45
CA GLU A 243 13.09 -38.01 7.20
C GLU A 243 12.19 -38.99 6.43
N THR A 244 12.74 -39.70 5.47
CA THR A 244 11.99 -40.63 4.62
C THR A 244 11.26 -41.72 5.42
N GLU A 245 11.82 -42.09 6.55
CA GLU A 245 11.24 -43.09 7.46
C GLU A 245 9.88 -42.67 8.02
N ASP A 246 9.61 -41.37 8.17
CA ASP A 246 8.34 -40.85 8.65
C ASP A 246 7.16 -41.13 7.69
N PHE A 247 7.47 -41.39 6.41
CA PHE A 247 6.44 -41.50 5.35
C PHE A 247 6.39 -42.88 4.69
N HIS A 248 7.39 -43.74 4.82
CA HIS A 248 7.52 -44.94 4.00
C HIS A 248 7.36 -46.26 4.74
N ASN A 249 6.98 -46.26 6.01
CA ASN A 249 6.76 -47.50 6.78
C ASN A 249 7.87 -48.58 6.60
N GLY A 250 9.13 -48.13 6.50
CA GLY A 250 10.29 -49.00 6.32
C GLY A 250 10.43 -49.59 4.91
N GLN A 251 9.77 -49.05 3.90
CA GLN A 251 10.05 -49.39 2.51
C GLN A 251 11.24 -48.53 2.01
N ASP A 252 12.38 -49.18 1.78
CA ASP A 252 13.55 -48.57 1.16
C ASP A 252 13.22 -48.19 -0.29
N TYR A 253 13.08 -46.89 -0.56
CA TYR A 253 13.13 -46.39 -1.93
C TYR A 253 14.61 -46.28 -2.35
N GLU A 254 15.17 -47.37 -2.87
CA GLU A 254 16.43 -47.30 -3.59
C GLU A 254 16.26 -46.41 -4.82
N GLY A 255 16.84 -45.21 -4.76
CA GLY A 255 17.01 -44.37 -5.95
C GLY A 255 16.48 -42.94 -5.93
N ALA A 256 15.85 -42.43 -4.91
CA ALA A 256 15.41 -41.02 -4.86
C ALA A 256 16.44 -40.12 -4.16
N LEU A 257 17.63 -40.02 -4.70
CA LEU A 257 18.52 -38.90 -4.44
C LEU A 257 18.10 -37.73 -5.32
N VAL A 258 17.26 -36.88 -4.80
CA VAL A 258 17.11 -35.52 -5.36
C VAL A 258 18.35 -34.75 -4.91
N ARG A 259 19.24 -34.52 -5.86
CA ARG A 259 20.40 -33.64 -5.71
C ARG A 259 19.99 -32.18 -5.87
#